data_70044815c25e2dddc450b2fafc65fc1c
#
_entry.id   70044815c25e2dddc450b2fafc65fc1c
#
_cell.length_a   1.000
_cell.length_b   1.000
_cell.length_c   1.000
_cell.angle_alpha   90.00
_cell.angle_beta   90.00
_cell.angle_gamma   90.00
#
_symmetry.space_group_name_H-M   'P 1'
#
loop_
_entity.id
_entity.type
_entity.pdbx_description
1 polymer ?
#
loop_
_entity_poly.entity_id
_entity_poly.type
_entity_poly.pdbx_seq_one_letter_code
_entity_poly.pdbx_strand_id
1 'polypeptide(L)' 'MPQLKPKELRTQDADKLRQTLFDLRSELSKLSGGAQRGVVKKDIGNIARLRKDIARVITVMHEKGITE' A
#
# COMPACT_ATOMS: atom_id res chain seq x y z
N MET A 1 8.71 -8.95 -0.17
CA MET A 1 8.06 -8.25 -1.26
C MET A 1 8.87 -7.02 -1.63
N PRO A 2 9.19 -6.81 -2.91
CA PRO A 2 9.94 -5.62 -3.28
C PRO A 2 9.11 -4.36 -3.02
N GLN A 3 9.80 -3.30 -2.64
CA GLN A 3 9.15 -2.01 -2.44
C GLN A 3 8.68 -1.44 -3.78
N LEU A 4 7.50 -0.83 -3.78
CA LEU A 4 7.01 -0.12 -4.95
C LEU A 4 7.84 1.14 -5.16
N LYS A 5 8.38 1.29 -6.35
CA LYS A 5 9.18 2.46 -6.70
C LYS A 5 8.28 3.55 -7.29
N PRO A 6 8.44 4.83 -6.88
CA PRO A 6 7.63 5.91 -7.42
C PRO A 6 7.66 5.98 -8.95
N LYS A 7 8.81 5.71 -9.56
CA LYS A 7 8.94 5.70 -11.02
C LYS A 7 7.98 4.71 -11.68
N GLU A 8 7.91 3.50 -11.12
CA GLU A 8 7.02 2.47 -11.65
C GLU A 8 5.55 2.86 -11.46
N LEU A 9 5.22 3.43 -10.32
CA LEU A 9 3.86 3.89 -10.04
C LEU A 9 3.43 5.00 -11.00
N ARG A 10 4.34 5.90 -11.36
CA ARG A 10 4.03 6.99 -12.28
C ARG A 10 3.72 6.53 -13.69
N THR A 11 4.16 5.34 -14.08
CA THR A 11 3.86 4.77 -15.39
C THR A 11 2.49 4.09 -15.45
N GLN A 12 1.87 3.87 -14.30
CA GLN A 12 0.57 3.19 -14.22
C GLN A 12 -0.57 4.19 -14.43
N ASP A 13 -1.67 3.73 -15.02
CA ASP A 13 -2.86 4.56 -15.19
C ASP A 13 -3.68 4.62 -13.89
N ALA A 14 -4.75 5.43 -13.91
CA ALA A 14 -5.59 5.64 -12.73
C ALA A 14 -6.19 4.34 -12.21
N ASP A 15 -6.70 3.51 -13.12
CA ASP A 15 -7.35 2.25 -12.74
C ASP A 15 -6.35 1.30 -12.08
N LYS A 16 -5.16 1.21 -12.64
CA LYS A 16 -4.10 0.37 -12.10
C LYS A 16 -3.66 0.85 -10.71
N LEU A 17 -3.50 2.16 -10.53
CA LEU A 17 -3.13 2.73 -9.25
C LEU A 17 -4.20 2.47 -8.19
N ARG A 18 -5.47 2.63 -8.56
CA ARG A 18 -6.57 2.35 -7.63
C ARG A 18 -6.61 0.87 -7.24
N GLN A 19 -6.37 -0.02 -8.19
CA GLN A 19 -6.33 -1.45 -7.93
C GLN A 19 -5.18 -1.79 -6.97
N THR A 20 -4.00 -1.24 -7.22
CA THR A 20 -2.84 -1.42 -6.36
C THR A 20 -3.14 -0.94 -4.94
N LEU A 21 -3.75 0.24 -4.80
CA LEU A 21 -4.12 0.79 -3.51
C LEU A 21 -5.11 -0.12 -2.77
N PHE A 22 -6.10 -0.62 -3.48
CA PHE A 22 -7.08 -1.54 -2.91
C PHE A 22 -6.41 -2.81 -2.39
N ASP A 23 -5.53 -3.39 -3.20
CA ASP A 23 -4.81 -4.61 -2.83
C ASP A 23 -3.95 -4.40 -1.58
N LEU A 24 -3.23 -3.27 -1.52
CA LEU A 24 -2.40 -2.95 -0.37
C LEU A 24 -3.22 -2.74 0.89
N ARG A 25 -4.34 -2.04 0.78
CA ARG A 25 -5.24 -1.82 1.91
C ARG A 25 -5.86 -3.11 2.41
N SER A 26 -6.23 -3.99 1.49
CA SER A 26 -6.79 -5.30 1.84
C SER A 26 -5.78 -6.13 2.62
N GLU A 27 -4.54 -6.15 2.17
CA GLU A 27 -3.48 -6.88 2.85
C GLU A 27 -3.19 -6.28 4.22
N LEU A 28 -3.12 -4.96 4.32
CA LEU A 28 -2.94 -4.27 5.59
C LEU A 28 -4.06 -4.62 6.58
N SER A 29 -5.29 -4.65 6.11
CA SER A 29 -6.44 -5.01 6.93
C SER A 29 -6.33 -6.42 7.49
N LYS A 30 -5.88 -7.38 6.68
CA LYS A 30 -5.66 -8.75 7.13
C LYS A 30 -4.62 -8.83 8.24
N LEU A 31 -3.50 -8.14 8.07
CA LEU A 31 -2.42 -8.14 9.06
C LEU A 31 -2.83 -7.39 10.33
N SER A 32 -3.53 -6.27 10.19
CA SER A 32 -4.02 -5.49 11.33
C SER A 32 -5.09 -6.25 12.11
N GLY A 33 -5.95 -7.00 11.42
CA GLY A 33 -6.93 -7.85 12.07
C GLY A 33 -6.30 -8.94 12.92
N GLY A 34 -5.20 -9.54 12.42
CA GLY A 34 -4.43 -10.52 13.18
C GLY A 34 -3.77 -9.90 14.41
N ALA A 35 -3.44 -8.63 14.37
CA ALA A 35 -2.75 -7.94 15.46
C ALA A 35 -3.58 -7.88 16.74
N GLN A 36 -4.89 -7.99 16.66
CA GLN A 36 -5.77 -7.99 17.84
C GLN A 36 -5.58 -9.24 18.72
N ARG A 37 -4.98 -10.29 18.16
CA ARG A 37 -4.76 -11.55 18.87
C ARG A 37 -3.31 -11.79 19.26
N GLY A 38 -2.48 -10.76 19.17
CA GLY A 38 -1.06 -10.86 19.42
C GLY A 38 -0.27 -10.69 18.15
N VAL A 39 0.61 -9.69 18.13
CA VAL A 39 1.36 -9.33 16.95
C VAL A 39 2.64 -10.13 16.87
N VAL A 40 2.86 -10.81 15.75
CA VAL A 40 4.12 -11.45 15.45
C VAL A 40 5.08 -10.37 14.94
N LYS A 41 6.34 -10.39 15.40
CA LYS A 41 7.33 -9.35 15.05
C LYS A 41 7.45 -9.11 13.54
N LYS A 42 7.43 -10.16 12.75
CA LYS A 42 7.54 -10.02 11.29
C LYS A 42 6.31 -9.34 10.68
N ASP A 43 5.14 -9.46 11.32
CA ASP A 43 3.94 -8.79 10.85
C ASP A 43 4.01 -7.28 11.11
N ILE A 44 4.66 -6.86 12.19
CA ILE A 44 4.89 -5.43 12.47
C ILE A 44 5.70 -4.81 11.33
N GLY A 45 6.77 -5.47 10.90
CA GLY A 45 7.57 -5.01 9.78
C GLY A 45 6.80 -4.94 8.48
N ASN A 46 5.94 -5.92 8.21
CA ASN A 46 5.10 -5.95 7.02
C ASN A 46 4.06 -4.84 7.04
N ILE A 47 3.45 -4.58 8.20
CA ILE A 47 2.48 -3.50 8.36
C ILE A 47 3.14 -2.15 8.05
N ALA A 48 4.32 -1.91 8.58
CA ALA A 48 5.04 -0.66 8.33
C ALA A 48 5.38 -0.49 6.84
N ARG A 49 5.79 -1.58 6.18
CA ARG A 49 6.10 -1.56 4.74
C ARG A 49 4.85 -1.26 3.93
N LEU A 50 3.73 -1.91 4.25
CA LEU A 50 2.47 -1.69 3.54
C LEU A 50 1.99 -0.26 3.69
N ARG A 51 2.11 0.32 4.87
CA ARG A 51 1.76 1.73 5.10
C ARG A 51 2.58 2.66 4.23
N LYS A 52 3.88 2.40 4.10
CA LYS A 52 4.76 3.20 3.24
C LYS A 52 4.37 3.06 1.77
N ASP A 53 4.09 1.84 1.33
CA ASP A 53 3.68 1.59 -0.05
C ASP A 53 2.35 2.28 -0.35
N ILE A 54 1.39 2.20 0.56
CA ILE A 54 0.10 2.89 0.42
C ILE A 54 0.32 4.40 0.29
N ALA A 55 1.17 4.97 1.14
CA ALA A 55 1.48 6.40 1.09
C ALA A 55 2.11 6.79 -0.24
N ARG A 56 3.00 5.96 -0.79
CA ARG A 56 3.61 6.21 -2.10
C ARG A 56 2.57 6.20 -3.22
N VAL A 57 1.67 5.23 -3.21
CA VAL A 57 0.61 5.16 -4.22
C VAL A 57 -0.28 6.39 -4.15
N ILE A 58 -0.69 6.78 -2.95
CA ILE A 58 -1.52 7.97 -2.75
C ILE A 58 -0.80 9.23 -3.23
N THR A 59 0.49 9.37 -2.92
CA THR A 59 1.29 10.50 -3.37
C THR A 59 1.32 10.61 -4.89
N VAL A 60 1.56 9.48 -5.56
CA VAL A 60 1.59 9.46 -7.04
C VAL A 60 0.20 9.78 -7.60
N MET A 61 -0.85 9.27 -6.99
CA MET A 61 -2.21 9.59 -7.42
C MET A 61 -2.49 11.09 -7.31
N HIS A 62 -2.08 11.71 -6.20
CA HIS A 62 -2.21 13.17 -6.03
C HIS A 62 -1.43 13.94 -7.09
N GLU A 63 -0.21 13.51 -7.40
CA GLU A 63 0.60 14.14 -8.44
C GLU A 63 -0.11 14.11 -9.80
N LYS A 64 -0.86 13.06 -10.07
CA LYS A 64 -1.60 12.89 -11.32
C LYS A 64 -3.01 13.48 -11.29
N GLY A 65 -3.41 14.02 -10.15
CA GLY A 65 -4.77 14.54 -9.98
C GLY A 65 -5.85 13.46 -9.90
N ILE A 66 -5.46 12.26 -9.48
CA ILE A 66 -6.38 11.13 -9.34
C ILE A 66 -6.94 11.11 -7.92
N THR A 67 -8.25 11.01 -7.78
CA THR A 67 -8.90 10.84 -6.48
C THR A 67 -9.05 9.35 -6.16
N GLU A 68 -9.02 9.04 -4.87
CA GLU A 68 -9.18 7.65 -4.44
C GLU A 68 -10.55 7.05 -4.77
#